data_9ef3a74a82e3759474f39966b70ab293
#
_entry.id   9ef3a74a82e3759474f39966b70ab293
#
_cell.length_a   1.000
_cell.length_b   1.000
_cell.length_c   1.000
_cell.angle_alpha   90.00
_cell.angle_beta   90.00
_cell.angle_gamma   90.00
#
_symmetry.space_group_name_H-M   'P 1'
#
loop_
_entity.id
_entity.type
_entity.pdbx_description
1 polymer ?
#
loop_
_entity_poly.entity_id
_entity_poly.type
_entity_poly.pdbx_seq_one_letter_code
_entity_poly.pdbx_strand_id
1 'polypeptide(L)'
;MKKVYTYICILLAFFILSPAALAAVQAGFSTEPLSAADTETFLKSVKLTPLTEEPKRRPIACFDADDERIAIGCGDSGNKTVCVYTTDGTFQYGFRFPCGGSFGLELDGENLILYFARSGIAASVNPAGKIESLARIQNTIDNNAYWSHHVHAATREAGGIRYMLKNNLGFFGLFASTYSQLTAAGPDGEERVLYDVSAEQLVKSALVFVLITAFIAAAVVLIAKEFGKLKRRESVRKNG
;
A
#
# COMPACT_ATOMS: atom_id res chain seq x y z
N MET A 1 -14.41 -41.88 -43.32
CA MET A 1 -14.70 -40.46 -43.08
C MET A 1 -15.22 -40.18 -41.65
N LYS A 2 -16.21 -40.90 -41.12
CA LYS A 2 -16.74 -40.67 -39.74
C LYS A 2 -15.66 -40.69 -38.63
N LYS A 3 -14.70 -41.61 -38.66
CA LYS A 3 -13.62 -41.71 -37.65
C LYS A 3 -12.65 -40.50 -37.63
N VAL A 4 -12.40 -39.92 -38.81
CA VAL A 4 -11.52 -38.73 -38.94
C VAL A 4 -12.17 -37.48 -38.29
N TYR A 5 -13.49 -37.31 -38.50
CA TYR A 5 -14.22 -36.20 -37.85
C TYR A 5 -14.23 -36.32 -36.32
N THR A 6 -14.33 -37.53 -35.78
CA THR A 6 -14.29 -37.78 -34.34
C THR A 6 -12.94 -37.38 -33.74
N TYR A 7 -11.82 -37.70 -34.38
CA TYR A 7 -10.48 -37.29 -33.91
C TYR A 7 -10.24 -35.78 -34.01
N ILE A 8 -10.76 -35.15 -35.09
CA ILE A 8 -10.67 -33.69 -35.24
C ILE A 8 -11.50 -32.98 -34.15
N CYS A 9 -12.71 -33.47 -33.83
CA CYS A 9 -13.51 -32.90 -32.74
C CYS A 9 -12.88 -33.08 -31.35
N ILE A 10 -12.23 -34.23 -31.10
CA ILE A 10 -11.50 -34.48 -29.85
C ILE A 10 -10.27 -33.56 -29.74
N LEU A 11 -9.52 -33.36 -30.82
CA LEU A 11 -8.37 -32.49 -30.89
C LEU A 11 -8.75 -31.00 -30.68
N LEU A 12 -9.87 -30.57 -31.32
CA LEU A 12 -10.45 -29.24 -31.13
C LEU A 12 -10.96 -29.04 -29.70
N ALA A 13 -11.59 -30.06 -29.09
CA ALA A 13 -12.02 -29.98 -27.68
C ALA A 13 -10.85 -29.85 -26.70
N PHE A 14 -9.70 -30.46 -26.97
CA PHE A 14 -8.48 -30.31 -26.18
C PHE A 14 -7.90 -28.91 -26.31
N PHE A 15 -8.00 -28.24 -27.44
CA PHE A 15 -7.55 -26.84 -27.61
C PHE A 15 -8.47 -25.83 -26.92
N ILE A 16 -9.76 -26.14 -26.78
CA ILE A 16 -10.72 -25.22 -26.11
C ILE A 16 -10.69 -25.39 -24.61
N LEU A 17 -10.18 -26.50 -24.07
CA LEU A 17 -10.04 -26.78 -22.62
C LEU A 17 -8.66 -26.42 -22.06
N SER A 18 -7.77 -25.77 -22.82
CA SER A 18 -6.57 -25.19 -22.24
C SER A 18 -7.03 -24.10 -21.27
N PRO A 19 -6.81 -24.24 -19.94
CA PRO A 19 -7.05 -23.13 -19.04
C PRO A 19 -6.21 -21.98 -19.59
N ALA A 20 -6.83 -20.82 -19.78
CA ALA A 20 -6.09 -19.63 -20.12
C ALA A 20 -5.02 -19.47 -19.03
N ALA A 21 -3.78 -19.83 -19.34
CA ALA A 21 -2.66 -19.59 -18.46
C ALA A 21 -2.61 -18.07 -18.29
N LEU A 22 -3.01 -17.61 -17.12
CA LEU A 22 -2.79 -16.22 -16.74
C LEU A 22 -1.31 -15.93 -16.99
N ALA A 23 -1.01 -14.93 -17.80
CA ALA A 23 0.36 -14.54 -18.09
C ALA A 23 1.10 -14.33 -16.76
N ALA A 24 2.37 -14.73 -16.71
CA ALA A 24 3.17 -14.52 -15.51
C ALA A 24 3.28 -13.01 -15.24
N VAL A 25 3.10 -12.60 -13.98
CA VAL A 25 3.35 -11.21 -13.57
C VAL A 25 4.83 -10.93 -13.76
N GLN A 26 5.17 -9.98 -14.61
CA GLN A 26 6.54 -9.47 -14.74
C GLN A 26 6.77 -8.46 -13.60
N ALA A 27 7.02 -8.97 -12.41
CA ALA A 27 7.38 -8.18 -11.24
C ALA A 27 8.90 -8.23 -11.05
N GLY A 28 9.47 -7.23 -10.39
CA GLY A 28 10.87 -7.30 -9.95
C GLY A 28 11.13 -8.37 -8.88
N PHE A 29 10.08 -9.01 -8.36
CA PHE A 29 10.17 -10.16 -7.45
C PHE A 29 10.36 -11.47 -8.20
N SER A 30 11.11 -12.39 -7.59
CA SER A 30 11.06 -13.81 -7.97
C SER A 30 9.69 -14.37 -7.58
N THR A 31 8.94 -14.83 -8.58
CA THR A 31 7.57 -15.32 -8.41
C THR A 31 7.42 -16.76 -8.86
N GLU A 32 6.35 -17.40 -8.42
CA GLU A 32 5.92 -18.72 -8.86
C GLU A 32 4.41 -18.69 -9.19
N PRO A 33 3.93 -19.59 -10.05
CA PRO A 33 2.50 -19.68 -10.37
C PRO A 33 1.66 -19.95 -9.12
N LEU A 34 0.50 -19.28 -8.99
CA LEU A 34 -0.50 -19.64 -8.00
C LEU A 34 -1.22 -20.95 -8.38
N SER A 35 -1.59 -21.74 -7.35
CA SER A 35 -2.52 -22.85 -7.56
C SER A 35 -3.91 -22.33 -7.96
N ALA A 36 -4.69 -23.13 -8.66
CA ALA A 36 -6.06 -22.77 -9.02
C ALA A 36 -6.94 -22.46 -7.79
N ALA A 37 -6.76 -23.20 -6.70
CA ALA A 37 -7.49 -23.01 -5.45
C ALA A 37 -7.11 -21.68 -4.77
N ASP A 38 -5.82 -21.33 -4.72
CA ASP A 38 -5.35 -20.07 -4.18
C ASP A 38 -5.81 -18.88 -5.02
N THR A 39 -5.79 -19.03 -6.36
CA THR A 39 -6.30 -18.04 -7.31
C THR A 39 -7.78 -17.76 -7.05
N GLU A 40 -8.61 -18.78 -6.97
CA GLU A 40 -10.04 -18.63 -6.69
C GLU A 40 -10.30 -17.98 -5.33
N THR A 41 -9.57 -18.40 -4.30
CA THR A 41 -9.66 -17.83 -2.94
C THR A 41 -9.30 -16.37 -2.93
N PHE A 42 -8.21 -15.98 -3.60
CA PHE A 42 -7.78 -14.58 -3.70
C PHE A 42 -8.81 -13.72 -4.43
N LEU A 43 -9.29 -14.16 -5.60
CA LEU A 43 -10.29 -13.43 -6.40
C LEU A 43 -11.64 -13.26 -5.68
N LYS A 44 -12.00 -14.18 -4.78
CA LYS A 44 -13.18 -14.03 -3.91
C LYS A 44 -12.97 -13.01 -2.80
N SER A 45 -11.76 -12.91 -2.27
CA SER A 45 -11.43 -12.05 -1.14
C SER A 45 -11.05 -10.63 -1.52
N VAL A 46 -10.48 -10.43 -2.69
CA VAL A 46 -10.01 -9.13 -3.18
C VAL A 46 -10.85 -8.69 -4.37
N LYS A 47 -11.74 -7.72 -4.12
CA LYS A 47 -12.51 -7.03 -5.18
C LYS A 47 -11.97 -5.64 -5.35
N LEU A 48 -11.44 -5.34 -6.54
CA LEU A 48 -11.09 -3.98 -6.91
C LEU A 48 -12.35 -3.24 -7.36
N THR A 49 -12.62 -2.09 -6.73
CA THR A 49 -13.72 -1.21 -7.10
C THR A 49 -13.12 0.02 -7.79
N PRO A 50 -13.35 0.21 -9.10
CA PRO A 50 -12.87 1.39 -9.81
C PRO A 50 -13.42 2.68 -9.21
N LEU A 51 -12.61 3.74 -9.27
CA LEU A 51 -12.99 5.09 -8.87
C LEU A 51 -13.28 5.92 -10.11
N THR A 52 -14.40 6.60 -10.11
CA THR A 52 -14.85 7.49 -11.20
C THR A 52 -14.33 8.92 -11.07
N GLU A 53 -13.86 9.27 -9.87
CA GLU A 53 -13.33 10.58 -9.53
C GLU A 53 -12.22 10.46 -8.49
N GLU A 54 -11.39 11.48 -8.35
CA GLU A 54 -10.34 11.51 -7.33
C GLU A 54 -10.99 11.47 -5.94
N PRO A 55 -10.67 10.46 -5.12
CA PRO A 55 -11.19 10.39 -3.76
C PRO A 55 -10.51 11.43 -2.88
N LYS A 56 -11.08 11.68 -1.70
CA LYS A 56 -10.39 12.49 -0.69
C LYS A 56 -8.99 11.95 -0.46
N ARG A 57 -7.99 12.81 -0.61
CA ARG A 57 -6.57 12.48 -0.41
C ARG A 57 -6.30 11.96 1.00
N ARG A 58 -5.40 11.01 1.11
CA ARG A 58 -5.02 10.34 2.37
C ARG A 58 -3.50 10.18 2.45
N PRO A 59 -2.95 9.95 3.66
CA PRO A 59 -1.51 9.70 3.81
C PRO A 59 -1.00 8.58 2.90
N ILE A 60 0.18 8.80 2.34
CA ILE A 60 0.78 7.92 1.34
C ILE A 60 1.48 6.76 2.04
N ALA A 61 1.20 5.54 1.63
CA ALA A 61 1.85 4.31 2.11
C ALA A 61 2.99 3.85 1.18
N CYS A 62 2.79 3.96 -0.12
CA CYS A 62 3.74 3.61 -1.16
C CYS A 62 3.44 4.42 -2.43
N PHE A 63 4.40 4.50 -3.33
CA PHE A 63 4.21 5.12 -4.64
C PHE A 63 5.18 4.52 -5.65
N ASP A 64 4.87 4.71 -6.91
CA ASP A 64 5.77 4.48 -8.01
C ASP A 64 5.56 5.54 -9.10
N ALA A 65 6.53 5.71 -9.98
CA ALA A 65 6.48 6.67 -11.07
C ALA A 65 7.22 6.13 -12.29
N ASP A 66 6.65 6.32 -13.47
CA ASP A 66 7.27 6.14 -14.77
C ASP A 66 7.35 7.50 -15.52
N ASP A 67 7.72 7.46 -16.79
CA ASP A 67 7.90 8.67 -17.60
C ASP A 67 6.59 9.41 -17.87
N GLU A 68 5.45 8.76 -17.70
CA GLU A 68 4.12 9.28 -18.06
C GLU A 68 3.19 9.41 -16.85
N ARG A 69 3.40 8.62 -15.78
CA ARG A 69 2.42 8.46 -14.71
C ARG A 69 3.05 8.36 -13.33
N ILE A 70 2.22 8.61 -12.35
CA ILE A 70 2.52 8.45 -10.94
C ILE A 70 1.39 7.63 -10.30
N ALA A 71 1.73 6.52 -9.65
CA ALA A 71 0.78 5.74 -8.86
C ALA A 71 1.01 6.00 -7.37
N ILE A 72 -0.04 6.34 -6.64
CA ILE A 72 0.00 6.63 -5.20
C ILE A 72 -0.90 5.65 -4.47
N GLY A 73 -0.31 4.90 -3.56
CA GLY A 73 -1.00 3.96 -2.68
C GLY A 73 -1.25 4.57 -1.30
N CYS A 74 -2.51 4.59 -0.90
CA CYS A 74 -2.98 5.12 0.38
C CYS A 74 -3.84 4.08 1.12
N GLY A 75 -4.04 4.24 2.42
CA GLY A 75 -5.08 3.47 3.06
C GLY A 75 -4.97 3.31 4.56
N ASP A 76 -6.14 3.13 5.13
CA ASP A 76 -6.34 2.79 6.54
C ASP A 76 -6.35 1.27 6.74
N SER A 77 -6.55 0.83 7.99
CA SER A 77 -6.75 -0.57 8.30
C SER A 77 -7.98 -1.12 7.56
N GLY A 78 -7.78 -2.15 6.74
CA GLY A 78 -8.85 -2.90 6.07
C GLY A 78 -9.12 -2.49 4.62
N ASN A 79 -9.07 -1.21 4.25
CA ASN A 79 -9.29 -0.75 2.88
C ASN A 79 -8.11 0.07 2.37
N LYS A 80 -7.66 -0.24 1.17
CA LYS A 80 -6.60 0.49 0.47
C LYS A 80 -7.17 1.18 -0.75
N THR A 81 -6.49 2.23 -1.17
CA THR A 81 -6.83 2.99 -2.38
C THR A 81 -5.54 3.21 -3.14
N VAL A 82 -5.57 2.99 -4.43
CA VAL A 82 -4.52 3.38 -5.35
C VAL A 82 -5.12 4.34 -6.35
N CYS A 83 -4.42 5.44 -6.57
CA CYS A 83 -4.77 6.44 -7.56
C CYS A 83 -3.60 6.64 -8.51
N VAL A 84 -3.88 6.69 -9.80
CA VAL A 84 -2.91 6.96 -10.85
C VAL A 84 -3.16 8.37 -11.39
N TYR A 85 -2.06 9.11 -11.52
CA TYR A 85 -2.03 10.49 -11.98
C TYR A 85 -1.08 10.61 -13.17
N THR A 86 -1.27 11.64 -13.97
CA THR A 86 -0.24 12.12 -14.89
C THR A 86 0.93 12.71 -14.12
N THR A 87 2.06 12.91 -14.76
CA THR A 87 3.26 13.52 -14.14
C THR A 87 3.04 14.95 -13.64
N ASP A 88 2.00 15.65 -14.12
CA ASP A 88 1.59 16.99 -13.63
C ASP A 88 0.64 16.93 -12.42
N GLY A 89 0.22 15.72 -11.99
CA GLY A 89 -0.65 15.53 -10.84
C GLY A 89 -2.14 15.48 -11.15
N THR A 90 -2.54 15.36 -12.42
CA THR A 90 -3.94 15.20 -12.81
C THR A 90 -4.39 13.74 -12.61
N PHE A 91 -5.48 13.52 -11.86
CA PHE A 91 -6.05 12.19 -11.63
C PHE A 91 -6.52 11.55 -12.94
N GLN A 92 -6.13 10.31 -13.17
CA GLN A 92 -6.55 9.51 -14.33
C GLN A 92 -7.56 8.43 -13.95
N TYR A 93 -7.19 7.54 -13.05
CA TYR A 93 -8.02 6.45 -12.55
C TYR A 93 -7.54 5.96 -11.19
N GLY A 94 -8.31 5.11 -10.57
CA GLY A 94 -7.90 4.48 -9.33
C GLY A 94 -8.80 3.32 -8.93
N PHE A 95 -8.42 2.63 -7.85
CA PHE A 95 -9.14 1.49 -7.31
C PHE A 95 -9.19 1.55 -5.79
N ARG A 96 -10.27 1.03 -5.24
CA ARG A 96 -10.39 0.72 -3.82
C ARG A 96 -10.51 -0.79 -3.66
N PHE A 97 -9.81 -1.35 -2.67
CA PHE A 97 -9.82 -2.80 -2.41
C PHE A 97 -9.57 -3.12 -0.94
N PRO A 98 -10.13 -4.24 -0.45
CA PRO A 98 -9.84 -4.74 0.90
C PRO A 98 -8.42 -5.31 0.95
N CYS A 99 -7.64 -4.91 1.97
CA CYS A 99 -6.32 -5.46 2.25
C CYS A 99 -6.00 -5.32 3.74
N GLY A 100 -5.90 -6.46 4.43
CA GLY A 100 -5.67 -6.52 5.88
C GLY A 100 -4.22 -6.33 6.33
N GLY A 101 -3.30 -5.95 5.45
CA GLY A 101 -1.87 -5.79 5.74
C GLY A 101 -1.24 -4.66 4.95
N SER A 102 0.10 -4.64 4.95
CA SER A 102 0.87 -3.79 4.06
C SER A 102 0.67 -4.22 2.61
N PHE A 103 0.74 -3.26 1.72
CA PHE A 103 0.70 -3.47 0.29
C PHE A 103 1.74 -2.57 -0.38
N GLY A 104 2.12 -2.91 -1.58
CA GLY A 104 2.98 -2.11 -2.44
C GLY A 104 2.39 -2.03 -3.84
N LEU A 105 3.00 -1.25 -4.69
CA LEU A 105 2.59 -1.10 -6.08
C LEU A 105 3.79 -0.79 -6.98
N GLU A 106 3.66 -1.12 -8.25
CA GLU A 106 4.58 -0.73 -9.33
C GLU A 106 3.79 -0.51 -10.62
N LEU A 107 4.26 0.43 -11.43
CA LEU A 107 3.77 0.63 -12.79
C LEU A 107 4.47 -0.37 -13.73
N ASP A 108 3.70 -1.03 -14.61
CA ASP A 108 4.19 -2.03 -15.55
C ASP A 108 3.47 -1.88 -16.91
N GLY A 109 4.07 -1.16 -17.83
CA GLY A 109 3.44 -0.79 -19.08
C GLY A 109 2.10 -0.10 -18.83
N GLU A 110 1.01 -0.55 -19.45
CA GLU A 110 -0.33 -0.01 -19.20
C GLU A 110 -0.91 -0.43 -17.84
N ASN A 111 -0.37 -1.48 -17.22
CA ASN A 111 -0.90 -2.10 -16.02
C ASN A 111 -0.28 -1.51 -14.73
N LEU A 112 -0.90 -1.87 -13.62
CA LEU A 112 -0.41 -1.65 -12.28
C LEU A 112 -0.22 -3.01 -11.59
N ILE A 113 0.95 -3.27 -11.03
CA ILE A 113 1.18 -4.44 -10.19
C ILE A 113 0.87 -4.05 -8.74
N LEU A 114 -0.02 -4.78 -8.11
CA LEU A 114 -0.33 -4.66 -6.68
C LEU A 114 0.30 -5.83 -5.92
N TYR A 115 1.05 -5.51 -4.89
CA TYR A 115 1.70 -6.47 -4.00
C TYR A 115 0.96 -6.56 -2.68
N PHE A 116 0.50 -7.74 -2.32
CA PHE A 116 -0.22 -8.04 -1.07
C PHE A 116 0.72 -8.75 -0.10
N ALA A 117 1.38 -8.00 0.80
CA ALA A 117 2.40 -8.54 1.68
C ALA A 117 1.92 -9.73 2.52
N ARG A 118 0.70 -9.66 3.09
CA ARG A 118 0.19 -10.70 3.98
C ARG A 118 -0.09 -12.02 3.27
N SER A 119 -0.52 -11.99 2.02
CA SER A 119 -0.80 -13.19 1.23
C SER A 119 0.38 -13.63 0.38
N GLY A 120 1.41 -12.79 0.23
CA GLY A 120 2.54 -13.04 -0.65
C GLY A 120 2.12 -13.13 -2.12
N ILE A 121 1.16 -12.32 -2.55
CA ILE A 121 0.62 -12.35 -3.92
C ILE A 121 0.91 -11.03 -4.63
N ALA A 122 1.37 -11.13 -5.87
CA ALA A 122 1.44 -10.05 -6.84
C ALA A 122 0.27 -10.20 -7.82
N ALA A 123 -0.44 -9.10 -8.08
CA ALA A 123 -1.57 -9.04 -9.00
C ALA A 123 -1.34 -7.95 -10.05
N SER A 124 -1.31 -8.31 -11.33
CA SER A 124 -1.34 -7.33 -12.42
C SER A 124 -2.78 -6.90 -12.68
N VAL A 125 -3.01 -5.60 -12.68
CA VAL A 125 -4.33 -4.97 -12.78
C VAL A 125 -4.31 -3.96 -13.90
N ASN A 126 -5.27 -4.06 -14.83
CA ASN A 126 -5.39 -3.09 -15.91
C ASN A 126 -6.12 -1.80 -15.45
N PRO A 127 -6.11 -0.71 -16.24
CA PRO A 127 -6.77 0.55 -15.88
C PRO A 127 -8.28 0.44 -15.60
N ALA A 128 -8.95 -0.59 -16.12
CA ALA A 128 -10.37 -0.87 -15.84
C ALA A 128 -10.61 -1.58 -14.48
N GLY A 129 -9.54 -1.89 -13.72
CA GLY A 129 -9.64 -2.59 -12.43
C GLY A 129 -9.79 -4.11 -12.54
N LYS A 130 -9.54 -4.69 -13.72
CA LYS A 130 -9.56 -6.13 -13.89
C LYS A 130 -8.19 -6.72 -13.56
N ILE A 131 -8.19 -7.75 -12.73
CA ILE A 131 -6.98 -8.56 -12.47
C ILE A 131 -6.73 -9.42 -13.70
N GLU A 132 -5.56 -9.25 -14.31
CA GLU A 132 -5.17 -9.98 -15.52
C GLU A 132 -4.26 -11.17 -15.23
N SER A 133 -3.43 -11.05 -14.20
CA SER A 133 -2.56 -12.13 -13.78
C SER A 133 -2.27 -12.09 -12.29
N LEU A 134 -1.92 -13.26 -11.73
CA LEU A 134 -1.58 -13.46 -10.33
C LEU A 134 -0.34 -14.34 -10.23
N ALA A 135 0.55 -14.00 -9.30
CA ALA A 135 1.70 -14.81 -8.97
C ALA A 135 1.96 -14.82 -7.47
N ARG A 136 2.55 -15.88 -6.95
CA ARG A 136 3.04 -15.96 -5.58
C ARG A 136 4.44 -15.36 -5.51
N ILE A 137 4.67 -14.47 -4.59
CA ILE A 137 5.99 -13.91 -4.29
C ILE A 137 6.74 -14.95 -3.45
N GLN A 138 7.92 -15.36 -3.90
CA GLN A 138 8.76 -16.28 -3.13
C GLN A 138 9.35 -15.58 -1.90
N ASN A 139 9.42 -16.28 -0.78
CA ASN A 139 10.04 -15.75 0.43
C ASN A 139 11.57 -15.94 0.37
N THR A 140 12.27 -15.04 -0.30
CA THR A 140 13.72 -15.04 -0.47
C THR A 140 14.33 -13.77 0.13
N ILE A 141 15.63 -13.79 0.41
CA ILE A 141 16.37 -12.61 0.89
C ILE A 141 16.30 -11.48 -0.14
N ASP A 142 16.45 -11.82 -1.44
CA ASP A 142 16.41 -10.85 -2.53
C ASP A 142 15.05 -10.19 -2.65
N ASN A 143 13.96 -10.95 -2.52
CA ASN A 143 12.61 -10.39 -2.51
C ASN A 143 12.37 -9.49 -1.29
N ASN A 144 12.88 -9.83 -0.13
CA ASN A 144 12.78 -8.96 1.06
C ASN A 144 13.60 -7.66 0.87
N ALA A 145 14.76 -7.74 0.24
CA ALA A 145 15.55 -6.57 -0.12
C ALA A 145 14.82 -5.70 -1.16
N TYR A 146 14.27 -6.31 -2.21
CA TYR A 146 13.47 -5.62 -3.23
C TYR A 146 12.25 -4.91 -2.62
N TRP A 147 11.53 -5.58 -1.72
CA TRP A 147 10.40 -4.99 -0.99
C TRP A 147 10.81 -3.72 -0.24
N SER A 148 11.91 -3.76 0.49
CA SER A 148 12.35 -2.66 1.34
C SER A 148 13.00 -1.53 0.55
N HIS A 149 13.83 -1.85 -0.44
CA HIS A 149 14.66 -0.87 -1.15
C HIS A 149 14.07 -0.38 -2.46
N HIS A 150 13.09 -1.12 -3.00
CA HIS A 150 12.42 -0.73 -4.23
C HIS A 150 10.94 -0.40 -3.96
N VAL A 151 10.09 -1.36 -3.65
CA VAL A 151 8.64 -1.12 -3.53
C VAL A 151 8.28 -0.05 -2.49
N HIS A 152 9.00 0.03 -1.39
CA HIS A 152 8.83 1.05 -0.34
C HIS A 152 9.90 2.14 -0.34
N ALA A 153 10.66 2.30 -1.41
CA ALA A 153 11.59 3.42 -1.50
C ALA A 153 10.84 4.76 -1.46
N ALA A 154 11.42 5.71 -0.73
CA ALA A 154 10.87 7.06 -0.62
C ALA A 154 11.22 7.95 -1.82
N THR A 155 11.99 7.46 -2.77
CA THR A 155 12.46 8.22 -3.95
C THR A 155 12.36 7.37 -5.21
N ARG A 156 11.95 8.01 -6.32
CA ARG A 156 11.96 7.45 -7.69
C ARG A 156 12.54 8.47 -8.64
N GLU A 157 13.19 7.97 -9.70
CA GLU A 157 13.62 8.80 -10.82
C GLU A 157 13.02 8.23 -12.09
N ALA A 158 12.29 9.04 -12.82
CA ALA A 158 11.64 8.69 -14.09
C ALA A 158 11.50 9.96 -14.97
N GLY A 159 11.73 9.83 -16.27
CA GLY A 159 11.65 10.94 -17.22
C GLY A 159 12.53 12.16 -16.89
N GLY A 160 13.66 11.94 -16.21
CA GLY A 160 14.54 13.02 -15.74
C GLY A 160 13.97 13.81 -14.55
N ILE A 161 12.89 13.36 -13.94
CA ILE A 161 12.24 13.96 -12.76
C ILE A 161 12.54 13.07 -11.55
N ARG A 162 12.90 13.69 -10.45
CA ARG A 162 13.08 13.02 -9.16
C ARG A 162 11.86 13.22 -8.29
N TYR A 163 11.15 12.13 -7.99
CA TYR A 163 9.99 12.10 -7.10
C TYR A 163 10.42 11.71 -5.70
N MET A 164 9.90 12.41 -4.68
CA MET A 164 10.26 12.14 -3.28
C MET A 164 9.04 12.19 -2.36
N LEU A 165 8.90 11.16 -1.52
CA LEU A 165 7.97 11.17 -0.41
C LEU A 165 8.57 11.97 0.76
N LYS A 166 7.77 12.86 1.34
CA LYS A 166 8.16 13.71 2.47
C LYS A 166 7.12 13.71 3.57
N ASN A 167 7.57 14.01 4.78
CA ASN A 167 6.71 14.31 5.91
C ASN A 167 6.86 15.78 6.28
N ASN A 168 5.85 16.59 5.97
CA ASN A 168 5.77 18.00 6.35
C ASN A 168 4.92 18.17 7.61
N LEU A 169 5.26 17.41 8.67
CA LEU A 169 4.52 17.36 9.95
C LEU A 169 5.35 17.94 11.12
N GLY A 170 6.52 18.51 10.83
CA GLY A 170 7.44 18.97 11.87
C GLY A 170 7.76 17.87 12.89
N PHE A 171 7.70 18.19 14.17
CA PHE A 171 7.94 17.23 15.27
C PHE A 171 7.05 15.97 15.17
N PHE A 172 5.81 16.11 14.73
CA PHE A 172 4.88 14.97 14.63
C PHE A 172 5.25 13.96 13.53
N GLY A 173 6.12 14.32 12.59
CA GLY A 173 6.64 13.41 11.56
C GLY A 173 7.42 12.23 12.15
N LEU A 174 7.99 12.35 13.34
CA LEU A 174 8.69 11.28 14.05
C LEU A 174 7.77 10.10 14.43
N PHE A 175 6.46 10.33 14.49
CA PHE A 175 5.45 9.34 14.87
C PHE A 175 4.62 8.86 13.66
N ALA A 176 4.91 9.37 12.46
CA ALA A 176 4.17 9.02 11.26
C ALA A 176 4.79 7.77 10.59
N SER A 177 3.98 6.76 10.36
CA SER A 177 4.32 5.55 9.58
C SER A 177 4.02 5.70 8.08
N THR A 178 3.49 6.85 7.66
CA THR A 178 3.06 7.18 6.29
C THR A 178 3.55 8.58 5.95
N TYR A 179 3.58 8.90 4.66
CA TYR A 179 4.06 10.20 4.19
C TYR A 179 2.91 11.17 3.94
N SER A 180 3.19 12.47 4.17
CA SER A 180 2.21 13.53 4.00
C SER A 180 2.25 14.21 2.65
N GLN A 181 3.36 14.11 1.93
CA GLN A 181 3.57 14.79 0.65
C GLN A 181 4.31 13.90 -0.36
N LEU A 182 4.00 14.10 -1.64
CA LEU A 182 4.83 13.70 -2.77
C LEU A 182 5.27 14.95 -3.51
N THR A 183 6.56 15.09 -3.73
CA THR A 183 7.16 16.21 -4.46
C THR A 183 7.90 15.71 -5.69
N ALA A 184 7.99 16.54 -6.70
CA ALA A 184 8.77 16.31 -7.93
C ALA A 184 9.78 17.43 -8.11
N ALA A 185 11.03 17.06 -8.40
CA ALA A 185 12.11 18.00 -8.73
C ALA A 185 12.59 17.73 -10.16
N GLY A 186 12.52 18.74 -11.02
CA GLY A 186 13.03 18.69 -12.38
C GLY A 186 14.56 18.81 -12.44
N PRO A 187 15.15 18.76 -13.66
CA PRO A 187 16.59 18.92 -13.87
C PRO A 187 17.12 20.30 -13.45
N ASP A 188 16.24 21.30 -13.40
CA ASP A 188 16.51 22.67 -12.94
C ASP A 188 16.62 22.77 -11.41
N GLY A 189 16.26 21.71 -10.69
CA GLY A 189 16.23 21.66 -9.24
C GLY A 189 15.00 22.32 -8.60
N GLU A 190 14.07 22.86 -9.40
CA GLU A 190 12.82 23.39 -8.86
C GLU A 190 11.94 22.24 -8.35
N GLU A 191 11.55 22.35 -7.08
CA GLU A 191 10.67 21.37 -6.45
C GLU A 191 9.22 21.84 -6.46
N ARG A 192 8.31 20.98 -6.93
CA ARG A 192 6.87 21.19 -6.86
C ARG A 192 6.16 20.12 -6.07
N VAL A 193 5.13 20.48 -5.33
CA VAL A 193 4.29 19.57 -4.58
C VAL A 193 3.19 19.04 -5.51
N LEU A 194 3.14 17.71 -5.69
CA LEU A 194 2.13 17.04 -6.51
C LEU A 194 0.95 16.54 -5.67
N TYR A 195 1.23 16.11 -4.45
CA TYR A 195 0.23 15.57 -3.55
C TYR A 195 0.52 16.02 -2.13
N ASP A 196 -0.49 16.52 -1.41
CA ASP A 196 -0.32 17.02 -0.03
C ASP A 196 -1.54 16.70 0.83
N VAL A 197 -1.28 16.15 2.01
CA VAL A 197 -2.25 15.89 3.09
C VAL A 197 -1.70 16.32 4.46
N SER A 198 -0.65 17.13 4.48
CA SER A 198 0.06 17.52 5.69
C SER A 198 -0.85 18.18 6.71
N ALA A 199 -1.74 19.07 6.31
CA ALA A 199 -2.63 19.79 7.21
C ALA A 199 -3.58 18.84 7.97
N GLU A 200 -4.23 17.89 7.27
CA GLU A 200 -5.14 16.93 7.91
C GLU A 200 -4.37 15.95 8.81
N GLN A 201 -3.22 15.47 8.35
CA GLN A 201 -2.40 14.54 9.11
C GLN A 201 -1.82 15.22 10.36
N LEU A 202 -1.41 16.48 10.27
CA LEU A 202 -0.91 17.26 11.41
C LEU A 202 -1.98 17.40 12.50
N VAL A 203 -3.21 17.77 12.13
CA VAL A 203 -4.32 17.89 13.08
C VAL A 203 -4.59 16.55 13.78
N LYS A 204 -4.63 15.45 13.04
CA LYS A 204 -4.83 14.11 13.63
C LYS A 204 -3.69 13.73 14.58
N SER A 205 -2.44 13.96 14.19
CA SER A 205 -1.26 13.65 15.01
C SER A 205 -1.22 14.51 16.27
N ALA A 206 -1.54 15.80 16.17
CA ALA A 206 -1.62 16.69 17.32
C ALA A 206 -2.71 16.26 18.31
N LEU A 207 -3.89 15.87 17.83
CA LEU A 207 -4.97 15.35 18.66
C LEU A 207 -4.55 14.10 19.44
N VAL A 208 -3.94 13.12 18.74
CA VAL A 208 -3.42 11.89 19.37
C VAL A 208 -2.36 12.21 20.43
N PHE A 209 -1.45 13.16 20.15
CA PHE A 209 -0.44 13.59 21.10
C PHE A 209 -1.06 14.21 22.35
N VAL A 210 -2.06 15.08 22.20
CA VAL A 210 -2.77 15.70 23.34
C VAL A 210 -3.45 14.62 24.18
N LEU A 211 -4.12 13.64 23.57
CA LEU A 211 -4.78 12.54 24.29
C LEU A 211 -3.78 11.68 25.07
N ILE A 212 -2.63 11.34 24.47
CA ILE A 212 -1.57 10.57 25.14
C ILE A 212 -1.02 11.36 26.32
N THR A 213 -0.73 12.65 26.12
CA THR A 213 -0.19 13.51 27.19
C THR A 213 -1.18 13.66 28.36
N ALA A 214 -2.46 13.84 28.06
CA ALA A 214 -3.51 13.90 29.07
C ALA A 214 -3.62 12.59 29.86
N PHE A 215 -3.53 11.44 29.17
CA PHE A 215 -3.57 10.13 29.81
C PHE A 215 -2.36 9.93 30.75
N ILE A 216 -1.15 10.28 30.31
CA ILE A 216 0.07 10.20 31.14
C ILE A 216 -0.07 11.11 32.36
N ALA A 217 -0.52 12.35 32.20
CA ALA A 217 -0.73 13.29 33.31
C ALA A 217 -1.72 12.72 34.34
N ALA A 218 -2.84 12.16 33.88
CA ALA A 218 -3.83 11.53 34.75
C ALA A 218 -3.22 10.33 35.52
N ALA A 219 -2.46 9.48 34.86
CA ALA A 219 -1.75 8.35 35.48
C ALA A 219 -0.78 8.81 36.56
N VAL A 220 0.04 9.85 36.28
CA VAL A 220 0.98 10.43 37.27
C VAL A 220 0.24 10.96 38.49
N VAL A 221 -0.89 11.68 38.30
CA VAL A 221 -1.70 12.17 39.41
C VAL A 221 -2.26 11.02 40.26
N LEU A 222 -2.75 9.96 39.66
CA LEU A 222 -3.24 8.80 40.38
C LEU A 222 -2.14 8.10 41.19
N ILE A 223 -0.99 7.89 40.59
CA ILE A 223 0.17 7.28 41.25
C ILE A 223 0.60 8.16 42.45
N ALA A 224 0.73 9.49 42.25
CA ALA A 224 1.07 10.41 43.33
C ALA A 224 0.09 10.37 44.50
N LYS A 225 -1.23 10.28 44.21
CA LYS A 225 -2.25 10.13 45.27
C LYS A 225 -2.10 8.82 46.05
N GLU A 226 -1.82 7.69 45.38
CA GLU A 226 -1.62 6.41 46.06
C GLU A 226 -0.34 6.43 46.93
N PHE A 227 0.77 6.98 46.44
CA PHE A 227 1.97 7.16 47.25
C PHE A 227 1.72 8.05 48.45
N GLY A 228 0.95 9.13 48.34
CA GLY A 228 0.57 10.00 49.46
C GLY A 228 -0.25 9.25 50.53
N LYS A 229 -1.17 8.36 50.13
CA LYS A 229 -1.93 7.53 51.06
C LYS A 229 -1.02 6.52 51.81
N LEU A 230 -0.09 5.87 51.11
CA LEU A 230 0.87 4.92 51.69
C LEU A 230 1.76 5.62 52.76
N LYS A 231 2.31 6.80 52.43
CA LYS A 231 3.12 7.57 53.36
C LYS A 231 2.35 8.01 54.61
N ARG A 232 1.09 8.38 54.50
CA ARG A 232 0.22 8.66 55.63
C ARG A 232 0.01 7.42 56.52
N ARG A 233 -0.24 6.26 55.94
CA ARG A 233 -0.42 4.99 56.71
C ARG A 233 0.84 4.61 57.48
N GLU A 234 2.03 4.77 56.90
CA GLU A 234 3.29 4.53 57.59
C GLU A 234 3.55 5.51 58.72
N SER A 235 3.22 6.78 58.58
CA SER A 235 3.41 7.79 59.65
C SER A 235 2.50 7.51 60.87
N VAL A 236 1.26 7.09 60.62
CA VAL A 236 0.33 6.70 61.70
C VAL A 236 0.82 5.43 62.42
N ARG A 237 1.40 4.46 61.70
CA ARG A 237 1.95 3.24 62.31
C ARG A 237 3.21 3.42 63.14
N LYS A 238 3.98 4.49 62.91
CA LYS A 238 5.21 4.82 63.68
C LYS A 238 4.94 5.64 64.92
N ASN A 239 3.76 6.27 65.05
CA ASN A 239 3.43 7.18 66.15
C ASN A 239 2.38 6.61 67.13
N GLY A 240 1.92 5.40 66.94
CA GLY A 240 1.07 4.62 67.83
C GLY A 240 1.83 3.37 68.33
#